data_fbca81eab1484caf33e7ea1f823cc733
#
_entry.id   fbca81eab1484caf33e7ea1f823cc733
#
_cell.length_a   1.000
_cell.length_b   1.000
_cell.length_c   1.000
_cell.angle_alpha   90.00
_cell.angle_beta   90.00
_cell.angle_gamma   90.00
#
_symmetry.space_group_name_H-M   'P 1'
#
loop_
_entity.id
_entity.type
_entity.pdbx_description
1 polymer ?
#
loop_
_entity_poly.entity_id
_entity_poly.type
_entity_poly.pdbx_seq_one_letter_code
_entity_poly.pdbx_strand_id
1 'polypeptide(L)'
;EIVLQGRVSEFFSLTELSSTRLVTVVDTGVDLDTETPADEAIPPDNLSDAYRFWERREGMRFHLDANSHVVAARDVFASTQDGEVWVIRDDHPIANRLNPYERLVYRDPHPLDDIGPPGSFDNGNGMRILLTSHGLKALSADNTTLIAPARTYDTITNALTGSLFFAFGKYSIEVEQQPILVNGVDPALNAPPLTAVDGVEFATSDYNVENLYDRRDDPFDGCDFPGNLGCPGVNPPFDYVPASEAVYQAHLTDLAEQIAGPMHAPDLLMIQEAEDQDICTVTAGAMDCGLTNNRDSKPDTLQELALAILDAGGPTYDTAYDRDGADDRGIVSAFMFRIDTVELLPADAEDPVLGDSPTVDYRGTALGYNADVSNPKALNADLPDDVDLDTGFDGTNVFTRPPQVGHFRIWRDGIGLSVFTDLYAISNHFSSTPNARVGQRTEQSAYNVAIVAALDSAGAGRVISGGDFNVYPRPDDPFAPGEQYGCSPLPCSIGPSDQLGPLYVAGLHNLWDTLVAEVPQSAYSYNFVGMIQTLDMQFATSDQFTDLVQVRAGHFNADFAADHDGDVARGASDHDPQV
;
A
#
# COMPACT_ATOMS: atom_id res chain seq x y z
N GLU A 1 -14.76 36.53 -24.39
CA GLU A 1 -13.71 37.39 -23.82
C GLU A 1 -14.33 38.31 -22.76
N ILE A 2 -13.65 38.44 -21.62
CA ILE A 2 -14.09 39.25 -20.48
C ILE A 2 -12.91 40.07 -19.94
N VAL A 3 -13.22 41.20 -19.32
CA VAL A 3 -12.27 41.97 -18.53
C VAL A 3 -12.63 41.83 -17.06
N LEU A 4 -11.67 41.33 -16.30
CA LEU A 4 -11.78 41.20 -14.85
C LEU A 4 -10.84 42.16 -14.15
N GLN A 5 -11.25 42.60 -12.97
CA GLN A 5 -10.39 43.25 -11.99
C GLN A 5 -10.29 42.32 -10.79
N GLY A 6 -9.08 42.06 -10.31
CA GLY A 6 -8.84 41.20 -9.16
C GLY A 6 -7.46 41.46 -8.57
N ARG A 7 -7.14 40.73 -7.52
CA ARG A 7 -5.83 40.73 -6.88
C ARG A 7 -5.14 39.43 -7.20
N VAL A 8 -3.93 39.49 -7.72
CA VAL A 8 -3.07 38.30 -7.84
C VAL A 8 -2.59 37.89 -6.44
N SER A 9 -2.77 36.66 -6.08
CA SER A 9 -2.35 36.08 -4.81
C SER A 9 -1.90 34.64 -5.01
N GLU A 10 -1.04 34.18 -4.13
CA GLU A 10 -0.67 32.77 -4.02
C GLU A 10 -1.54 32.13 -2.94
N PHE A 11 -2.16 31.00 -3.26
CA PHE A 11 -2.95 30.20 -2.33
C PHE A 11 -2.49 28.75 -2.41
N PHE A 12 -1.84 28.28 -1.35
CA PHE A 12 -1.19 26.95 -1.34
C PHE A 12 -0.33 26.67 -2.58
N SER A 13 0.51 27.65 -2.97
CA SER A 13 1.37 27.62 -4.16
C SER A 13 0.62 27.61 -5.50
N LEU A 14 -0.66 27.89 -5.53
CA LEU A 14 -1.43 28.18 -6.74
C LEU A 14 -1.50 29.68 -6.96
N THR A 15 -1.07 30.16 -8.13
CA THR A 15 -1.24 31.56 -8.52
C THR A 15 -2.69 31.80 -8.94
N GLU A 16 -3.41 32.57 -8.17
CA GLU A 16 -4.84 32.85 -8.43
C GLU A 16 -5.15 34.33 -8.56
N LEU A 17 -6.26 34.61 -9.22
CA LEU A 17 -6.88 35.93 -9.22
C LEU A 17 -8.01 35.97 -8.21
N SER A 18 -7.75 36.50 -7.02
CA SER A 18 -8.70 36.58 -5.92
C SER A 18 -9.47 37.90 -5.92
N SER A 19 -10.60 37.93 -5.20
CA SER A 19 -11.47 39.10 -5.09
C SER A 19 -11.89 39.68 -6.45
N THR A 20 -12.23 38.81 -7.37
CA THR A 20 -12.52 39.13 -8.76
C THR A 20 -13.82 39.89 -8.91
N ARG A 21 -13.82 40.88 -9.82
CA ARG A 21 -14.99 41.58 -10.27
C ARG A 21 -14.99 41.63 -11.78
N LEU A 22 -16.11 41.22 -12.39
CA LEU A 22 -16.33 41.42 -13.82
C LEU A 22 -16.46 42.91 -14.13
N VAL A 23 -15.59 43.40 -15.02
CA VAL A 23 -15.62 44.77 -15.49
C VAL A 23 -16.49 44.87 -16.73
N THR A 24 -16.26 44.04 -17.73
CA THR A 24 -17.05 43.97 -18.94
C THR A 24 -16.92 42.61 -19.63
N VAL A 25 -17.94 42.28 -20.40
CA VAL A 25 -17.87 41.23 -21.42
C VAL A 25 -17.50 41.90 -22.74
N VAL A 26 -16.39 41.48 -23.34
CA VAL A 26 -15.89 42.05 -24.62
C VAL A 26 -16.52 41.30 -25.78
N ASP A 27 -16.54 39.99 -25.72
CA ASP A 27 -17.12 39.13 -26.74
C ASP A 27 -17.71 37.85 -26.15
N THR A 28 -18.66 37.24 -26.86
CA THR A 28 -19.29 35.95 -26.53
C THR A 28 -19.19 34.99 -27.70
N GLY A 29 -19.09 33.69 -27.42
CA GLY A 29 -18.93 32.68 -28.46
C GLY A 29 -17.52 32.66 -29.09
N VAL A 30 -16.53 33.05 -28.30
CA VAL A 30 -15.10 32.99 -28.67
C VAL A 30 -14.69 31.55 -28.86
N ASP A 31 -14.02 31.26 -29.93
CA ASP A 31 -13.40 29.98 -30.18
C ASP A 31 -12.10 29.88 -29.41
N LEU A 32 -12.08 29.04 -28.37
CA LEU A 32 -10.91 28.89 -27.49
C LEU A 32 -9.69 28.32 -28.22
N ASP A 33 -9.88 27.47 -29.21
CA ASP A 33 -8.76 26.88 -29.95
C ASP A 33 -8.03 27.91 -30.82
N THR A 34 -8.75 28.94 -31.24
CA THR A 34 -8.17 30.06 -32.00
C THR A 34 -7.57 31.14 -31.09
N GLU A 35 -8.25 31.49 -30.00
CA GLU A 35 -7.87 32.64 -29.17
C GLU A 35 -6.88 32.25 -28.05
N THR A 36 -6.95 31.00 -27.58
CA THR A 36 -6.04 30.44 -26.59
C THR A 36 -5.55 29.07 -27.04
N PRO A 37 -4.66 29.02 -28.06
CA PRO A 37 -4.12 27.75 -28.52
C PRO A 37 -3.41 27.02 -27.38
N ALA A 38 -3.60 25.71 -27.34
CA ALA A 38 -2.96 24.88 -26.31
C ALA A 38 -1.46 24.71 -26.61
N ASP A 39 -0.64 24.73 -25.56
CA ASP A 39 0.77 24.32 -25.63
C ASP A 39 0.88 22.78 -25.56
N GLU A 40 1.96 22.23 -26.06
CA GLU A 40 2.19 20.78 -26.03
C GLU A 40 2.65 20.34 -24.63
N ALA A 41 2.05 19.26 -24.14
CA ALA A 41 2.42 18.67 -22.86
C ALA A 41 3.68 17.78 -23.04
N ILE A 42 4.85 18.42 -23.09
CA ILE A 42 6.16 17.74 -23.22
C ILE A 42 7.03 18.13 -22.01
N PRO A 43 6.79 17.53 -20.84
CA PRO A 43 7.64 17.78 -19.68
C PRO A 43 9.03 17.16 -19.89
N PRO A 44 10.09 17.73 -19.30
CA PRO A 44 11.40 17.09 -19.25
C PRO A 44 11.40 15.85 -18.35
N ASP A 45 12.35 14.93 -18.58
CA ASP A 45 12.44 13.66 -17.84
C ASP A 45 12.80 13.88 -16.36
N ASN A 46 13.66 14.86 -16.07
CA ASN A 46 14.04 15.18 -14.71
C ASN A 46 12.91 15.85 -13.96
N LEU A 47 12.58 15.33 -12.77
CA LEU A 47 11.43 15.78 -11.98
C LEU A 47 11.52 17.25 -11.57
N SER A 48 12.69 17.73 -11.15
CA SER A 48 12.87 19.14 -10.78
C SER A 48 12.67 20.09 -11.97
N ASP A 49 13.11 19.67 -13.16
CA ASP A 49 12.95 20.46 -14.38
C ASP A 49 11.50 20.40 -14.89
N ALA A 50 10.83 19.26 -14.75
CA ALA A 50 9.42 19.12 -15.04
C ALA A 50 8.57 20.00 -14.13
N TYR A 51 8.87 20.02 -12.84
CA TYR A 51 8.20 20.92 -11.91
C TYR A 51 8.33 22.38 -12.36
N ARG A 52 9.54 22.85 -12.70
CA ARG A 52 9.75 24.21 -13.23
C ARG A 52 9.08 24.45 -14.58
N PHE A 53 8.96 23.40 -15.38
CA PHE A 53 8.26 23.47 -16.66
C PHE A 53 6.77 23.75 -16.44
N TRP A 54 6.13 23.03 -15.54
CA TRP A 54 4.72 23.21 -15.19
C TRP A 54 4.47 24.54 -14.48
N GLU A 55 5.25 24.87 -13.46
CA GLU A 55 5.17 26.13 -12.70
C GLU A 55 5.09 27.37 -13.58
N ARG A 56 5.93 27.42 -14.61
CA ARG A 56 5.97 28.58 -15.53
C ARG A 56 4.77 28.65 -16.46
N ARG A 57 3.94 27.64 -16.47
CA ARG A 57 2.83 27.47 -17.39
C ARG A 57 1.49 27.29 -16.68
N GLU A 58 1.48 27.49 -15.39
CA GLU A 58 0.28 27.42 -14.58
C GLU A 58 -0.83 28.30 -15.18
N GLY A 59 -2.06 27.76 -15.26
CA GLY A 59 -3.20 28.41 -15.88
C GLY A 59 -3.19 28.40 -17.42
N MET A 60 -2.16 27.85 -18.07
CA MET A 60 -2.16 27.67 -19.52
C MET A 60 -2.98 26.46 -19.94
N ARG A 61 -3.40 26.45 -21.18
CA ARG A 61 -4.08 25.34 -21.81
C ARG A 61 -3.05 24.43 -22.49
N PHE A 62 -3.21 23.12 -22.30
CA PHE A 62 -2.30 22.10 -22.82
C PHE A 62 -3.00 21.11 -23.74
N HIS A 63 -2.23 20.59 -24.69
CA HIS A 63 -2.58 19.51 -25.58
C HIS A 63 -1.70 18.30 -25.32
N LEU A 64 -2.33 17.13 -25.20
CA LEU A 64 -1.67 15.83 -25.13
C LEU A 64 -2.09 15.01 -26.34
N ASP A 65 -1.13 14.56 -27.12
CA ASP A 65 -1.38 13.73 -28.29
C ASP A 65 -2.06 12.40 -27.93
N ALA A 66 -2.73 11.81 -28.92
CA ALA A 66 -3.26 10.45 -28.81
C ALA A 66 -2.15 9.41 -28.54
N ASN A 67 -2.57 8.23 -28.04
CA ASN A 67 -1.74 7.08 -27.69
C ASN A 67 -0.84 7.28 -26.46
N SER A 68 -1.25 8.10 -25.50
CA SER A 68 -0.61 8.17 -24.19
C SER A 68 -0.86 6.87 -23.42
N HIS A 69 0.14 6.43 -22.65
CA HIS A 69 0.08 5.19 -21.88
C HIS A 69 -0.15 5.45 -20.41
N VAL A 70 -1.11 4.75 -19.80
CA VAL A 70 -1.38 4.79 -18.39
C VAL A 70 -0.26 4.07 -17.62
N VAL A 71 0.36 4.76 -16.66
CA VAL A 71 1.43 4.21 -15.80
C VAL A 71 0.99 4.00 -14.36
N ALA A 72 -0.21 4.46 -14.01
CA ALA A 72 -0.89 4.20 -12.74
C ALA A 72 -2.38 4.13 -12.97
N ALA A 73 -3.04 3.22 -12.29
CA ALA A 73 -4.50 3.11 -12.30
C ALA A 73 -5.17 4.43 -11.91
N ARG A 74 -6.42 4.61 -12.34
CA ARG A 74 -7.19 5.77 -11.92
C ARG A 74 -7.47 5.69 -10.42
N ASP A 75 -7.08 6.74 -9.72
CA ASP A 75 -7.45 6.99 -8.34
C ASP A 75 -8.55 8.05 -8.23
N VAL A 76 -9.30 8.06 -7.13
CA VAL A 76 -10.26 9.12 -6.80
C VAL A 76 -9.78 9.84 -5.56
N PHE A 77 -9.28 11.04 -5.74
CA PHE A 77 -8.74 11.81 -4.63
C PHE A 77 -9.85 12.22 -3.66
N ALA A 78 -9.82 11.64 -2.46
CA ALA A 78 -10.93 11.67 -1.51
C ALA A 78 -11.43 13.08 -1.16
N SER A 79 -10.52 14.06 -1.00
CA SER A 79 -10.91 15.42 -0.58
C SER A 79 -11.60 16.23 -1.67
N THR A 80 -11.33 15.95 -2.94
CA THR A 80 -11.92 16.67 -4.08
C THR A 80 -12.92 15.85 -4.86
N GLN A 81 -12.96 14.54 -4.62
CA GLN A 81 -13.70 13.57 -5.44
C GLN A 81 -13.35 13.74 -6.93
N ASP A 82 -12.06 13.86 -7.22
CA ASP A 82 -11.54 14.03 -8.57
C ASP A 82 -10.83 12.75 -9.03
N GLY A 83 -11.12 12.30 -10.25
CA GLY A 83 -10.44 11.16 -10.84
C GLY A 83 -9.06 11.59 -11.36
N GLU A 84 -8.02 10.95 -10.87
CA GLU A 84 -6.61 11.18 -11.22
C GLU A 84 -6.06 10.00 -12.02
N VAL A 85 -5.44 10.27 -13.17
CA VAL A 85 -4.77 9.26 -14.00
C VAL A 85 -3.40 9.75 -14.41
N TRP A 86 -2.37 8.95 -14.14
CA TRP A 86 -1.01 9.27 -14.57
C TRP A 86 -0.67 8.58 -15.88
N VAL A 87 -0.11 9.35 -16.80
CA VAL A 87 0.24 8.87 -18.13
C VAL A 87 1.64 9.30 -18.54
N ILE A 88 2.20 8.58 -19.50
CA ILE A 88 3.38 8.98 -20.29
C ILE A 88 3.00 9.08 -21.75
N ARG A 89 3.74 9.86 -22.52
CA ARG A 89 3.55 9.99 -23.97
C ARG A 89 4.07 8.73 -24.67
N ASP A 90 3.47 8.41 -25.83
CA ASP A 90 3.87 7.25 -26.62
C ASP A 90 5.25 7.42 -27.30
N ASP A 91 5.72 8.66 -27.47
CA ASP A 91 7.05 8.95 -28.02
C ASP A 91 8.17 8.80 -26.99
N HIS A 92 7.85 8.60 -25.70
CA HIS A 92 8.84 8.37 -24.69
C HIS A 92 9.48 6.97 -24.78
N PRO A 93 10.80 6.81 -24.57
CA PRO A 93 11.48 5.51 -24.67
C PRO A 93 10.86 4.38 -23.86
N ILE A 94 10.36 4.67 -22.66
CA ILE A 94 9.70 3.66 -21.79
C ILE A 94 8.44 3.11 -22.48
N ALA A 95 7.63 3.94 -23.11
CA ALA A 95 6.41 3.51 -23.81
C ALA A 95 6.70 2.52 -24.95
N ASN A 96 7.93 2.49 -25.45
CA ASN A 96 8.37 1.68 -26.57
C ASN A 96 9.15 0.41 -26.16
N ARG A 97 9.25 0.10 -24.87
CA ARG A 97 9.89 -1.14 -24.40
C ARG A 97 9.20 -2.35 -25.03
N LEU A 98 10.00 -3.37 -25.39
CA LEU A 98 9.50 -4.56 -26.10
C LEU A 98 8.57 -5.40 -25.22
N ASN A 99 8.93 -5.56 -23.96
CA ASN A 99 8.07 -6.18 -22.97
C ASN A 99 7.09 -5.13 -22.43
N PRO A 100 5.78 -5.26 -22.67
CA PRO A 100 4.81 -4.26 -22.20
C PRO A 100 4.79 -4.09 -20.68
N TYR A 101 5.13 -5.11 -19.90
CA TYR A 101 5.21 -5.03 -18.44
C TYR A 101 6.40 -4.20 -17.91
N GLU A 102 7.31 -3.80 -18.80
CA GLU A 102 8.41 -2.88 -18.44
C GLU A 102 8.07 -1.39 -18.66
N ARG A 103 6.85 -1.07 -19.07
CA ARG A 103 6.41 0.30 -19.39
C ARG A 103 5.90 1.03 -18.18
N LEU A 104 6.73 1.08 -17.13
CA LEU A 104 6.42 1.68 -15.83
C LEU A 104 7.48 2.70 -15.45
N VAL A 105 7.12 3.62 -14.58
CA VAL A 105 8.03 4.58 -13.96
C VAL A 105 8.22 4.16 -12.50
N TYR A 106 9.44 3.94 -12.09
CA TYR A 106 9.77 3.48 -10.74
C TYR A 106 10.23 4.65 -9.88
N ARG A 107 9.83 4.65 -8.65
CA ARG A 107 10.21 5.64 -7.66
C ARG A 107 11.47 5.24 -6.91
N ASP A 108 11.54 3.99 -6.52
CA ASP A 108 12.66 3.40 -5.83
C ASP A 108 13.76 2.95 -6.81
N PRO A 109 14.97 2.67 -6.34
CA PRO A 109 16.01 2.07 -7.16
C PRO A 109 15.53 0.71 -7.69
N HIS A 110 15.28 0.64 -8.97
CA HIS A 110 14.79 -0.57 -9.63
C HIS A 110 15.64 -0.92 -10.85
N PRO A 111 15.93 -2.23 -11.09
CA PRO A 111 16.79 -2.64 -12.21
C PRO A 111 16.29 -2.25 -13.60
N LEU A 112 14.97 -2.01 -13.74
CA LEU A 112 14.37 -1.58 -15.01
C LEU A 112 14.33 -0.06 -15.17
N ASP A 113 14.70 0.68 -14.15
CA ASP A 113 14.82 2.12 -14.24
C ASP A 113 16.07 2.47 -15.07
N ASP A 114 15.93 3.32 -16.07
CA ASP A 114 17.06 3.84 -16.84
C ASP A 114 17.76 4.91 -16.00
N ILE A 115 18.36 4.48 -14.91
CA ILE A 115 19.03 5.37 -13.99
C ILE A 115 20.13 6.11 -14.74
N GLY A 116 20.10 7.44 -14.68
CA GLY A 116 21.13 8.30 -15.21
C GLY A 116 22.50 8.11 -14.48
N PRO A 117 23.28 9.13 -14.26
CA PRO A 117 24.53 9.00 -13.50
C PRO A 117 24.27 8.36 -12.13
N PRO A 118 25.23 7.59 -11.58
CA PRO A 118 25.07 6.95 -10.27
C PRO A 118 24.56 7.93 -9.21
N GLY A 119 23.51 7.54 -8.47
CA GLY A 119 22.86 8.36 -7.45
C GLY A 119 21.74 9.26 -7.98
N SER A 120 21.26 9.04 -9.18
CA SER A 120 20.08 9.70 -9.74
C SER A 120 18.90 8.73 -9.75
N PHE A 121 17.82 9.07 -9.04
CA PHE A 121 16.58 8.28 -8.96
C PHE A 121 15.40 8.92 -9.68
N ASP A 122 15.61 10.06 -10.34
CA ASP A 122 14.55 10.78 -11.01
C ASP A 122 14.52 10.55 -12.52
N ASN A 123 15.13 9.47 -12.97
CA ASN A 123 15.18 9.16 -14.39
C ASN A 123 13.78 8.85 -14.93
N GLY A 124 13.29 9.75 -15.78
CA GLY A 124 11.97 9.63 -16.37
C GLY A 124 10.81 10.04 -15.48
N ASN A 125 10.99 10.28 -14.19
CA ASN A 125 9.90 10.63 -13.28
C ASN A 125 9.23 11.96 -13.65
N GLY A 126 9.97 12.90 -14.21
CA GLY A 126 9.45 14.19 -14.68
C GLY A 126 8.54 14.09 -15.90
N MET A 127 8.64 13.04 -16.69
CA MET A 127 7.86 12.88 -17.92
C MET A 127 6.39 12.48 -17.68
N ARG A 128 6.03 12.10 -16.46
CA ARG A 128 4.65 11.75 -16.11
C ARG A 128 3.76 12.98 -16.22
N ILE A 129 2.56 12.75 -16.69
CA ILE A 129 1.52 13.78 -16.85
C ILE A 129 0.32 13.31 -16.06
N LEU A 130 -0.14 14.15 -15.12
CA LEU A 130 -1.37 13.91 -14.39
C LEU A 130 -2.56 14.48 -15.19
N LEU A 131 -3.55 13.64 -15.40
CA LEU A 131 -4.85 14.02 -15.96
C LEU A 131 -5.89 13.97 -14.85
N THR A 132 -6.74 15.00 -14.77
CA THR A 132 -7.82 15.06 -13.78
C THR A 132 -9.16 15.28 -14.42
N SER A 133 -10.21 14.81 -13.74
CA SER A 133 -11.59 14.91 -14.23
C SER A 133 -12.22 16.27 -14.00
N HIS A 134 -11.54 17.19 -13.34
CA HIS A 134 -12.13 18.48 -12.94
C HIS A 134 -12.66 19.27 -14.13
N GLY A 135 -11.96 19.28 -15.25
CA GLY A 135 -12.37 19.94 -16.49
C GLY A 135 -13.59 19.32 -17.19
N LEU A 136 -13.97 18.09 -16.83
CA LEU A 136 -15.17 17.40 -17.34
C LEU A 136 -16.45 17.87 -16.62
N LYS A 137 -16.31 18.47 -15.47
CA LYS A 137 -17.43 18.84 -14.60
C LYS A 137 -18.09 20.10 -15.12
N ALA A 138 -19.42 20.07 -15.29
CA ALA A 138 -20.18 21.25 -15.67
C ALA A 138 -20.21 22.31 -14.56
N LEU A 139 -20.11 21.87 -13.31
CA LEU A 139 -20.01 22.68 -12.10
C LEU A 139 -18.93 22.07 -11.20
N SER A 140 -18.12 22.88 -10.59
CA SER A 140 -17.05 22.40 -9.68
C SER A 140 -17.56 21.54 -8.52
N ALA A 141 -18.82 21.71 -8.13
CA ALA A 141 -19.46 20.89 -7.10
C ALA A 141 -20.06 19.56 -7.62
N ASP A 142 -20.00 19.31 -8.92
CA ASP A 142 -20.47 18.04 -9.49
C ASP A 142 -19.37 16.97 -9.33
N ASN A 143 -19.57 16.06 -8.41
CA ASN A 143 -18.63 14.96 -8.13
C ASN A 143 -19.02 13.66 -8.83
N THR A 144 -19.95 13.71 -9.80
CA THR A 144 -20.45 12.51 -10.49
C THR A 144 -19.75 12.25 -11.83
N THR A 145 -19.07 13.26 -12.39
CA THR A 145 -18.36 13.11 -13.66
C THR A 145 -16.87 12.88 -13.40
N LEU A 146 -16.43 11.66 -13.55
CA LEU A 146 -15.04 11.25 -13.39
C LEU A 146 -14.46 10.72 -14.70
N ILE A 147 -13.15 10.74 -14.83
CA ILE A 147 -12.45 9.90 -15.83
C ILE A 147 -12.85 8.46 -15.56
N ALA A 148 -13.16 7.71 -16.62
CA ALA A 148 -13.50 6.29 -16.50
C ALA A 148 -12.36 5.51 -15.82
N PRO A 149 -12.69 4.41 -15.10
CA PRO A 149 -11.67 3.55 -14.51
C PRO A 149 -10.62 3.14 -15.54
N ALA A 150 -9.38 3.55 -15.31
CA ALA A 150 -8.22 3.17 -16.11
C ALA A 150 -7.35 2.24 -15.27
N ARG A 151 -6.72 1.27 -15.89
CA ARG A 151 -5.72 0.41 -15.25
C ARG A 151 -4.35 0.68 -15.84
N THR A 152 -3.33 0.32 -15.12
CA THR A 152 -1.94 0.37 -15.63
C THR A 152 -1.83 -0.39 -16.95
N TYR A 153 -1.03 0.09 -17.88
CA TYR A 153 -0.82 -0.38 -19.26
C TYR A 153 -1.94 -0.05 -20.26
N ASP A 154 -3.06 0.53 -19.85
CA ASP A 154 -4.06 1.00 -20.80
C ASP A 154 -3.51 2.13 -21.69
N THR A 155 -4.13 2.32 -22.85
CA THR A 155 -3.77 3.38 -23.79
C THR A 155 -4.93 4.33 -23.97
N ILE A 156 -4.65 5.64 -23.87
CA ILE A 156 -5.59 6.70 -24.23
C ILE A 156 -5.43 7.00 -25.72
N THR A 157 -6.46 6.73 -26.51
CA THR A 157 -6.38 6.75 -27.98
C THR A 157 -6.84 8.04 -28.64
N ASN A 158 -7.47 8.95 -27.90
CA ASN A 158 -7.79 10.28 -28.38
C ASN A 158 -6.81 11.34 -27.86
N ALA A 159 -6.61 12.38 -28.65
CA ALA A 159 -5.94 13.57 -28.14
C ALA A 159 -6.79 14.24 -27.07
N LEU A 160 -6.14 14.83 -26.09
CA LEU A 160 -6.78 15.51 -24.95
C LEU A 160 -6.31 16.96 -24.89
N THR A 161 -7.20 17.82 -24.46
CA THR A 161 -6.89 19.21 -24.16
C THR A 161 -7.44 19.56 -22.79
N GLY A 162 -6.75 20.43 -22.05
CA GLY A 162 -7.21 20.87 -20.74
C GLY A 162 -6.37 22.00 -20.16
N SER A 163 -6.86 22.61 -19.11
CA SER A 163 -6.17 23.68 -18.39
C SER A 163 -5.19 23.10 -17.38
N LEU A 164 -4.01 23.69 -17.27
CA LEU A 164 -3.05 23.32 -16.23
C LEU A 164 -3.44 23.94 -14.90
N PHE A 165 -3.58 23.10 -13.91
CA PHE A 165 -3.93 23.45 -12.55
C PHE A 165 -2.93 22.91 -11.54
N PHE A 166 -2.76 23.60 -10.42
CA PHE A 166 -1.93 23.14 -9.31
C PHE A 166 -2.78 22.96 -8.06
N ALA A 167 -2.76 21.76 -7.50
CA ALA A 167 -3.41 21.46 -6.21
C ALA A 167 -2.67 20.32 -5.49
N PHE A 168 -2.67 20.38 -4.17
CA PHE A 168 -2.10 19.32 -3.31
C PHE A 168 -0.69 18.89 -3.72
N GLY A 169 0.15 19.85 -4.14
CA GLY A 169 1.52 19.60 -4.55
C GLY A 169 1.70 18.98 -5.94
N LYS A 170 0.64 18.88 -6.75
CA LYS A 170 0.65 18.28 -8.09
C LYS A 170 0.20 19.27 -9.16
N TYR A 171 0.85 19.21 -10.32
CA TYR A 171 0.35 19.84 -11.53
C TYR A 171 -0.48 18.84 -12.32
N SER A 172 -1.67 19.23 -12.73
CA SER A 172 -2.59 18.39 -13.49
C SER A 172 -3.16 19.10 -14.71
N ILE A 173 -3.41 18.35 -15.76
CA ILE A 173 -4.23 18.82 -16.89
C ILE A 173 -5.67 18.44 -16.59
N GLU A 174 -6.50 19.45 -16.35
CA GLU A 174 -7.94 19.29 -16.17
C GLU A 174 -8.58 19.06 -17.54
N VAL A 175 -8.75 17.79 -17.93
CA VAL A 175 -9.17 17.43 -19.29
C VAL A 175 -10.58 17.94 -19.62
N GLU A 176 -10.76 18.49 -20.83
CA GLU A 176 -12.02 19.02 -21.34
C GLU A 176 -12.91 17.94 -22.00
N GLN A 177 -12.37 16.75 -22.25
CA GLN A 177 -13.07 15.61 -22.82
C GLN A 177 -12.62 14.30 -22.18
N GLN A 178 -13.51 13.33 -22.13
CA GLN A 178 -13.22 11.99 -21.61
C GLN A 178 -12.09 11.33 -22.38
N PRO A 179 -11.08 10.77 -21.71
CA PRO A 179 -10.13 9.85 -22.33
C PRO A 179 -10.84 8.63 -22.90
N ILE A 180 -10.46 8.23 -24.12
CA ILE A 180 -10.92 6.97 -24.72
C ILE A 180 -9.87 5.91 -24.42
N LEU A 181 -10.18 5.05 -23.47
CA LEU A 181 -9.30 3.99 -23.00
C LEU A 181 -9.40 2.76 -23.88
N VAL A 182 -8.27 2.16 -24.19
CA VAL A 182 -8.14 0.83 -24.77
C VAL A 182 -7.29 0.00 -23.85
N ASN A 183 -7.82 -1.14 -23.45
CA ASN A 183 -7.13 -2.05 -22.54
C ASN A 183 -5.80 -2.51 -23.12
N GLY A 184 -4.74 -2.34 -22.32
CA GLY A 184 -3.42 -2.88 -22.57
C GLY A 184 -3.29 -4.34 -22.13
N VAL A 185 -2.08 -4.75 -21.81
CA VAL A 185 -1.85 -6.07 -21.19
C VAL A 185 -2.53 -6.12 -19.83
N ASP A 186 -2.94 -7.30 -19.41
CA ASP A 186 -3.52 -7.49 -18.08
C ASP A 186 -2.39 -7.53 -17.02
N PRO A 187 -2.35 -6.60 -16.07
CA PRO A 187 -1.34 -6.58 -15.01
C PRO A 187 -1.27 -7.90 -14.24
N ALA A 188 -2.40 -8.52 -13.95
CA ALA A 188 -2.48 -9.77 -13.19
C ALA A 188 -1.81 -10.97 -13.89
N LEU A 189 -1.46 -10.85 -15.17
CA LEU A 189 -0.69 -11.88 -15.90
C LEU A 189 0.83 -11.63 -15.87
N ASN A 190 1.28 -10.62 -15.16
CA ASN A 190 2.70 -10.29 -15.02
C ASN A 190 3.37 -11.19 -13.99
N ALA A 191 3.78 -12.39 -14.40
CA ALA A 191 4.39 -13.41 -13.54
C ALA A 191 3.57 -13.68 -12.26
N PRO A 192 2.31 -14.15 -12.41
CA PRO A 192 1.40 -14.32 -11.28
C PRO A 192 1.91 -15.35 -10.26
N PRO A 193 1.38 -15.33 -9.02
CA PRO A 193 1.60 -16.38 -8.04
C PRO A 193 1.34 -17.77 -8.62
N LEU A 194 2.07 -18.76 -8.14
CA LEU A 194 1.93 -20.14 -8.55
C LEU A 194 1.42 -20.99 -7.38
N THR A 195 0.69 -22.03 -7.71
CA THR A 195 0.16 -22.97 -6.71
C THR A 195 1.32 -23.78 -6.10
N ALA A 196 1.41 -23.81 -4.77
CA ALA A 196 2.31 -24.69 -4.06
C ALA A 196 2.02 -26.17 -4.38
N VAL A 197 3.05 -26.99 -4.46
CA VAL A 197 2.91 -28.42 -4.76
C VAL A 197 2.45 -29.17 -3.51
N ASP A 198 1.24 -29.68 -3.54
CA ASP A 198 0.63 -30.43 -2.45
C ASP A 198 1.58 -31.51 -1.89
N GLY A 199 1.69 -31.56 -0.58
CA GLY A 199 2.51 -32.53 0.13
C GLY A 199 4.03 -32.29 0.08
N VAL A 200 4.49 -31.27 -0.63
CA VAL A 200 5.91 -30.92 -0.80
C VAL A 200 6.20 -29.49 -0.38
N GLU A 201 5.42 -28.54 -0.85
CA GLU A 201 5.58 -27.10 -0.66
C GLU A 201 4.49 -26.55 0.23
N PHE A 202 4.71 -25.37 0.76
CA PHE A 202 3.70 -24.52 1.38
C PHE A 202 3.92 -23.08 0.91
N ALA A 203 2.87 -22.26 0.98
CA ALA A 203 2.93 -20.86 0.62
C ALA A 203 2.70 -19.96 1.84
N THR A 204 3.50 -18.90 1.93
CA THR A 204 3.25 -17.77 2.84
C THR A 204 2.99 -16.53 2.03
N SER A 205 2.16 -15.63 2.53
CA SER A 205 1.92 -14.34 1.89
C SER A 205 1.89 -13.24 2.93
N ASP A 206 2.29 -12.03 2.53
CA ASP A 206 1.92 -10.79 3.18
C ASP A 206 0.82 -10.10 2.35
N TYR A 207 -0.14 -9.50 3.02
CA TYR A 207 -1.22 -8.79 2.36
C TYR A 207 -1.76 -7.65 3.23
N ASN A 208 -1.51 -6.42 2.81
CA ASN A 208 -2.21 -5.25 3.33
C ASN A 208 -3.60 -5.21 2.68
N VAL A 209 -4.66 -5.30 3.49
CA VAL A 209 -6.06 -5.39 3.04
C VAL A 209 -6.77 -4.04 2.98
N GLU A 210 -6.03 -2.95 3.07
CA GLU A 210 -6.51 -1.57 2.98
C GLU A 210 -7.69 -1.24 3.91
N ASN A 211 -7.38 -1.04 5.20
CA ASN A 211 -8.37 -0.59 6.19
C ASN A 211 -9.67 -1.44 6.19
N LEU A 212 -9.52 -2.73 6.44
CA LEU A 212 -10.66 -3.63 6.52
C LEU A 212 -11.45 -3.39 7.80
N TYR A 213 -12.42 -2.49 7.73
CA TYR A 213 -13.39 -2.19 8.80
C TYR A 213 -14.77 -2.66 8.44
N ASP A 214 -15.51 -3.12 9.42
CA ASP A 214 -16.95 -3.28 9.29
C ASP A 214 -17.71 -1.97 9.64
N ARG A 215 -18.90 -2.03 10.14
CA ARG A 215 -19.69 -0.86 10.55
C ARG A 215 -20.27 -1.02 11.93
N ARG A 216 -19.77 -1.96 12.69
CA ARG A 216 -20.27 -2.29 14.00
C ARG A 216 -19.49 -1.53 15.05
N ASP A 217 -20.09 -1.35 16.20
CA ASP A 217 -19.46 -0.66 17.35
C ASP A 217 -18.80 -1.73 18.22
N ASP A 218 -17.51 -1.93 18.08
CA ASP A 218 -16.79 -2.90 18.86
C ASP A 218 -16.38 -2.38 20.23
N PRO A 219 -16.43 -3.23 21.25
CA PRO A 219 -16.29 -2.75 22.61
C PRO A 219 -14.85 -2.37 23.00
N PHE A 220 -13.85 -2.75 22.20
CA PHE A 220 -12.43 -2.50 22.50
C PHE A 220 -11.82 -1.44 21.59
N ASP A 221 -12.48 -1.15 20.49
CA ASP A 221 -12.07 -0.13 19.56
C ASP A 221 -12.98 1.10 19.69
N GLY A 222 -12.40 2.25 19.96
CA GLY A 222 -13.14 3.50 20.10
C GLY A 222 -13.24 4.32 18.82
N CYS A 223 -12.67 3.83 17.70
CA CYS A 223 -12.46 4.61 16.49
C CYS A 223 -13.11 4.06 15.23
N ASP A 224 -13.58 2.85 15.28
CA ASP A 224 -14.03 2.01 14.17
C ASP A 224 -15.44 2.32 13.69
N PHE A 225 -16.25 2.98 14.47
CA PHE A 225 -17.68 3.13 14.22
C PHE A 225 -18.10 4.57 13.91
N PRO A 226 -18.93 4.82 12.87
CA PRO A 226 -19.38 6.17 12.54
C PRO A 226 -20.07 6.92 13.66
N GLY A 227 -20.66 6.20 14.62
CA GLY A 227 -21.29 6.76 15.81
C GLY A 227 -20.31 7.37 16.82
N ASN A 228 -19.06 6.93 16.82
CA ASN A 228 -17.99 7.44 17.69
C ASN A 228 -17.38 8.74 17.16
N LEU A 229 -17.69 9.13 15.91
CA LEU A 229 -17.13 10.28 15.24
C LEU A 229 -15.59 10.25 15.15
N GLY A 230 -15.02 9.07 15.30
CA GLY A 230 -13.61 8.80 15.26
C GLY A 230 -12.83 9.14 16.53
N CYS A 231 -11.63 8.66 16.61
CA CYS A 231 -10.70 8.95 17.68
C CYS A 231 -10.19 10.38 17.64
N PRO A 232 -9.95 11.00 18.82
CA PRO A 232 -9.28 12.29 18.89
C PRO A 232 -7.89 12.23 18.25
N GLY A 233 -7.63 13.05 17.24
CA GLY A 233 -6.34 13.15 16.58
C GLY A 233 -6.22 12.36 15.28
N VAL A 234 -7.12 11.44 15.00
CA VAL A 234 -7.24 10.78 13.71
C VAL A 234 -8.15 11.61 12.81
N ASN A 235 -7.70 11.98 11.64
CA ASN A 235 -8.42 12.89 10.77
C ASN A 235 -8.47 12.38 9.32
N PRO A 236 -9.62 12.09 8.81
CA PRO A 236 -10.88 11.75 9.48
C PRO A 236 -10.99 10.22 9.64
N PRO A 237 -11.17 9.72 10.84
CA PRO A 237 -11.20 8.27 11.08
C PRO A 237 -12.37 7.56 10.39
N PHE A 238 -13.50 8.22 10.26
CA PHE A 238 -14.68 7.67 9.57
C PHE A 238 -14.54 7.59 8.04
N ASP A 239 -13.45 8.13 7.43
CA ASP A 239 -13.17 7.92 6.01
C ASP A 239 -12.76 6.46 5.72
N TYR A 240 -12.31 5.73 6.73
CA TYR A 240 -11.93 4.32 6.59
C TYR A 240 -13.12 3.38 6.78
N VAL A 241 -14.13 3.78 7.53
CA VAL A 241 -15.31 2.95 7.75
C VAL A 241 -16.16 2.92 6.49
N PRO A 242 -16.54 1.74 5.96
CA PRO A 242 -17.30 1.61 4.73
C PRO A 242 -18.61 2.43 4.77
N ALA A 243 -18.97 3.07 3.65
CA ALA A 243 -20.16 3.92 3.56
C ALA A 243 -21.47 3.17 3.82
N SER A 244 -21.49 1.85 3.63
CA SER A 244 -22.65 0.98 3.87
C SER A 244 -22.22 -0.46 4.07
N GLU A 245 -23.08 -1.26 4.68
CA GLU A 245 -22.91 -2.72 4.77
C GLU A 245 -22.67 -3.37 3.40
N ALA A 246 -23.32 -2.87 2.35
CA ALA A 246 -23.13 -3.40 1.00
C ALA A 246 -21.72 -3.12 0.46
N VAL A 247 -21.13 -1.99 0.80
CA VAL A 247 -19.74 -1.66 0.43
C VAL A 247 -18.77 -2.56 1.18
N TYR A 248 -18.98 -2.74 2.48
CA TYR A 248 -18.19 -3.68 3.29
C TYR A 248 -18.23 -5.10 2.73
N GLN A 249 -19.43 -5.64 2.47
CA GLN A 249 -19.61 -7.00 1.95
C GLN A 249 -19.04 -7.18 0.54
N ALA A 250 -19.04 -6.14 -0.29
CA ALA A 250 -18.37 -6.16 -1.60
C ALA A 250 -16.85 -6.26 -1.43
N HIS A 251 -16.27 -5.40 -0.61
CA HIS A 251 -14.82 -5.42 -0.32
C HIS A 251 -14.39 -6.78 0.26
N LEU A 252 -15.14 -7.30 1.23
CA LEU A 252 -14.89 -8.62 1.82
C LEU A 252 -14.92 -9.74 0.77
N THR A 253 -15.88 -9.68 -0.17
CA THR A 253 -16.00 -10.65 -1.26
C THR A 253 -14.81 -10.56 -2.20
N ASP A 254 -14.41 -9.37 -2.59
CA ASP A 254 -13.26 -9.14 -3.48
C ASP A 254 -11.95 -9.67 -2.88
N LEU A 255 -11.68 -9.36 -1.61
CA LEU A 255 -10.52 -9.91 -0.88
C LEU A 255 -10.57 -11.44 -0.83
N ALA A 256 -11.74 -12.01 -0.52
CA ALA A 256 -11.92 -13.46 -0.44
C ALA A 256 -11.69 -14.16 -1.79
N GLU A 257 -12.20 -13.60 -2.88
CA GLU A 257 -11.98 -14.12 -4.23
C GLU A 257 -10.51 -14.02 -4.65
N GLN A 258 -9.80 -12.97 -4.25
CA GLN A 258 -8.37 -12.84 -4.50
C GLN A 258 -7.55 -13.89 -3.74
N ILE A 259 -7.85 -14.10 -2.46
CA ILE A 259 -7.15 -15.10 -1.63
C ILE A 259 -7.44 -16.52 -2.15
N ALA A 260 -8.70 -16.85 -2.39
CA ALA A 260 -9.08 -18.19 -2.88
C ALA A 260 -8.62 -18.48 -4.31
N GLY A 261 -8.57 -17.45 -5.17
CA GLY A 261 -8.27 -17.56 -6.60
C GLY A 261 -6.82 -17.28 -6.96
N PRO A 262 -6.47 -16.03 -7.36
CA PRO A 262 -5.15 -15.74 -7.91
C PRO A 262 -3.98 -15.87 -6.92
N MET A 263 -4.22 -15.81 -5.61
CA MET A 263 -3.21 -16.10 -4.59
C MET A 263 -3.05 -17.60 -4.32
N HIS A 264 -3.94 -18.44 -4.83
CA HIS A 264 -3.98 -19.89 -4.63
C HIS A 264 -4.10 -20.34 -3.17
N ALA A 265 -4.80 -19.55 -2.34
CA ALA A 265 -5.07 -19.84 -0.93
C ALA A 265 -3.79 -20.21 -0.15
N PRO A 266 -2.87 -19.27 0.12
CA PRO A 266 -1.64 -19.53 0.86
C PRO A 266 -1.90 -20.21 2.20
N ASP A 267 -0.98 -21.05 2.66
CA ASP A 267 -1.12 -21.74 3.95
C ASP A 267 -1.12 -20.77 5.13
N LEU A 268 -0.33 -19.70 5.04
CA LEU A 268 -0.21 -18.66 6.06
C LEU A 268 -0.18 -17.27 5.42
N LEU A 269 -1.05 -16.39 5.88
CA LEU A 269 -1.11 -14.98 5.51
C LEU A 269 -0.70 -14.10 6.69
N MET A 270 0.17 -13.15 6.44
CA MET A 270 0.50 -12.03 7.33
C MET A 270 -0.33 -10.83 6.85
N ILE A 271 -1.34 -10.46 7.62
CA ILE A 271 -2.31 -9.42 7.24
C ILE A 271 -1.93 -8.10 7.89
N GLN A 272 -2.13 -6.99 7.18
CA GLN A 272 -2.01 -5.63 7.68
C GLN A 272 -3.29 -4.86 7.40
N GLU A 273 -3.57 -3.86 8.24
CA GLU A 273 -4.76 -3.01 8.19
C GLU A 273 -6.09 -3.73 8.42
N ALA A 274 -6.04 -4.84 9.17
CA ALA A 274 -7.25 -5.42 9.71
C ALA A 274 -7.70 -4.62 10.95
N GLU A 275 -9.01 -4.55 11.15
CA GLU A 275 -9.61 -3.91 12.32
C GLU A 275 -9.24 -4.64 13.61
N ASP A 276 -9.02 -3.87 14.66
CA ASP A 276 -8.70 -4.36 16.00
C ASP A 276 -10.00 -4.71 16.74
N GLN A 277 -10.38 -5.96 16.72
CA GLN A 277 -11.68 -6.44 17.21
C GLN A 277 -11.57 -7.58 18.23
N ASP A 278 -12.74 -7.94 18.79
CA ASP A 278 -12.92 -9.15 19.58
C ASP A 278 -12.69 -10.41 18.72
N ILE A 279 -11.89 -11.32 19.21
CA ILE A 279 -11.52 -12.53 18.45
C ILE A 279 -12.59 -13.61 18.55
N CYS A 280 -13.06 -14.06 17.40
CA CYS A 280 -13.77 -15.32 17.22
C CYS A 280 -12.89 -16.33 16.50
N THR A 281 -13.16 -17.62 16.66
CA THR A 281 -12.49 -18.68 15.90
C THR A 281 -13.39 -19.26 14.83
N VAL A 282 -12.85 -19.50 13.65
CA VAL A 282 -13.56 -20.20 12.58
C VAL A 282 -13.03 -21.64 12.49
N THR A 283 -13.87 -22.60 12.78
CA THR A 283 -13.53 -24.02 12.69
C THR A 283 -14.47 -24.74 11.74
N ALA A 284 -13.91 -25.28 10.66
CA ALA A 284 -14.67 -26.01 9.63
C ALA A 284 -15.89 -25.25 9.08
N GLY A 285 -15.76 -23.94 8.89
CA GLY A 285 -16.84 -23.08 8.40
C GLY A 285 -17.89 -22.70 9.45
N ALA A 286 -17.66 -23.00 10.72
CA ALA A 286 -18.48 -22.55 11.85
C ALA A 286 -17.69 -21.62 12.74
N MET A 287 -18.29 -20.49 13.10
CA MET A 287 -17.70 -19.56 14.06
C MET A 287 -17.98 -19.94 15.49
N ASP A 288 -17.00 -19.81 16.35
CA ASP A 288 -17.12 -19.88 17.81
C ASP A 288 -16.54 -18.60 18.41
N CYS A 289 -17.39 -17.65 18.63
CA CYS A 289 -17.04 -16.40 19.32
C CYS A 289 -17.20 -16.64 20.82
N GLY A 290 -16.14 -16.94 21.49
CA GLY A 290 -16.15 -17.21 22.94
C GLY A 290 -16.97 -16.20 23.74
N LEU A 291 -17.55 -16.62 24.86
CA LEU A 291 -18.50 -15.80 25.64
C LEU A 291 -17.87 -14.60 26.36
N THR A 292 -16.54 -14.51 26.41
CA THR A 292 -15.87 -13.52 27.27
C THR A 292 -15.43 -12.26 26.57
N ASN A 293 -15.23 -12.28 25.25
CA ASN A 293 -14.60 -11.21 24.51
C ASN A 293 -15.46 -10.61 23.42
N ASN A 294 -16.49 -11.32 22.98
CA ASN A 294 -17.44 -10.83 21.99
C ASN A 294 -18.71 -10.31 22.67
N ARG A 295 -18.86 -9.01 22.75
CA ARG A 295 -20.00 -8.35 23.42
C ARG A 295 -21.20 -8.18 22.50
N ASP A 296 -20.96 -8.03 21.23
CA ASP A 296 -22.00 -7.85 20.23
C ASP A 296 -22.55 -9.20 19.69
N SER A 297 -21.83 -10.30 19.93
CA SER A 297 -22.16 -11.66 19.48
C SER A 297 -22.09 -11.82 17.96
N LYS A 298 -21.22 -11.08 17.30
CA LYS A 298 -20.93 -11.19 15.87
C LYS A 298 -19.45 -11.50 15.63
N PRO A 299 -19.10 -12.00 14.46
CA PRO A 299 -17.71 -12.24 14.14
C PRO A 299 -16.97 -10.95 13.86
N ASP A 300 -15.67 -10.99 14.07
CA ASP A 300 -14.75 -9.94 13.66
C ASP A 300 -14.55 -9.94 12.15
N THR A 301 -14.00 -8.85 11.60
CA THR A 301 -13.80 -8.70 10.15
C THR A 301 -12.95 -9.81 9.54
N LEU A 302 -11.87 -10.26 10.21
CA LEU A 302 -11.04 -11.36 9.71
C LEU A 302 -11.76 -12.73 9.77
N GLN A 303 -12.64 -12.97 10.73
CA GLN A 303 -13.45 -14.18 10.74
C GLN A 303 -14.52 -14.14 9.63
N GLU A 304 -15.10 -12.98 9.36
CA GLU A 304 -16.00 -12.81 8.22
C GLU A 304 -15.25 -13.03 6.90
N LEU A 305 -13.99 -12.52 6.79
CA LEU A 305 -13.13 -12.80 5.63
C LEU A 305 -12.85 -14.30 5.48
N ALA A 306 -12.56 -15.01 6.57
CA ALA A 306 -12.37 -16.46 6.54
C ALA A 306 -13.60 -17.21 6.03
N LEU A 307 -14.81 -16.78 6.43
CA LEU A 307 -16.06 -17.33 5.91
C LEU A 307 -16.28 -16.98 4.44
N ALA A 308 -15.99 -15.75 4.04
CA ALA A 308 -16.11 -15.33 2.65
C ALA A 308 -15.14 -16.11 1.73
N ILE A 309 -13.91 -16.40 2.19
CA ILE A 309 -12.96 -17.27 1.47
C ILE A 309 -13.56 -18.66 1.25
N LEU A 310 -14.19 -19.24 2.28
CA LEU A 310 -14.86 -20.54 2.16
C LEU A 310 -16.01 -20.49 1.16
N ASP A 311 -16.82 -19.43 1.21
CA ASP A 311 -17.94 -19.23 0.28
C ASP A 311 -17.45 -19.01 -1.17
N ALA A 312 -16.28 -18.39 -1.36
CA ALA A 312 -15.59 -18.26 -2.65
C ALA A 312 -14.98 -19.59 -3.16
N GLY A 313 -15.12 -20.67 -2.39
CA GLY A 313 -14.61 -22.01 -2.75
C GLY A 313 -13.17 -22.28 -2.32
N GLY A 314 -12.59 -21.41 -1.50
CA GLY A 314 -11.29 -21.62 -0.86
C GLY A 314 -11.34 -22.58 0.32
N PRO A 315 -10.19 -22.87 0.95
CA PRO A 315 -10.12 -23.68 2.17
C PRO A 315 -10.64 -22.90 3.38
N THR A 316 -10.83 -23.59 4.49
CA THR A 316 -11.16 -22.94 5.76
C THR A 316 -9.92 -22.34 6.37
N TYR A 317 -10.01 -21.05 6.72
CA TYR A 317 -9.01 -20.32 7.49
C TYR A 317 -9.45 -20.14 8.93
N ASP A 318 -8.48 -20.07 9.83
CA ASP A 318 -8.61 -19.52 11.16
C ASP A 318 -7.77 -18.25 11.25
N THR A 319 -8.00 -17.44 12.27
CA THR A 319 -7.35 -16.15 12.47
C THR A 319 -6.60 -16.14 13.78
N ALA A 320 -5.52 -15.38 13.83
CA ALA A 320 -4.73 -15.23 15.05
C ALA A 320 -4.11 -13.83 15.12
N TYR A 321 -4.47 -13.06 16.13
CA TYR A 321 -3.92 -11.75 16.39
C TYR A 321 -4.18 -11.32 17.83
N ASP A 322 -3.36 -10.38 18.29
CA ASP A 322 -3.60 -9.62 19.52
C ASP A 322 -4.56 -8.49 19.18
N ARG A 323 -5.69 -8.49 19.85
CA ARG A 323 -6.75 -7.51 19.63
C ARG A 323 -6.49 -6.16 20.32
N ASP A 324 -5.49 -6.09 21.17
CA ASP A 324 -5.16 -4.88 21.93
C ASP A 324 -4.06 -4.12 21.18
N GLY A 325 -4.42 -3.55 20.04
CA GLY A 325 -3.55 -2.75 19.21
C GLY A 325 -3.23 -1.40 19.82
N ALA A 326 -2.17 -0.76 19.33
CA ALA A 326 -1.73 0.56 19.76
C ALA A 326 -2.02 1.67 18.75
N ASP A 327 -2.65 1.35 17.63
CA ASP A 327 -3.00 2.34 16.59
C ASP A 327 -4.32 3.04 16.95
N ASP A 328 -4.29 4.37 17.01
CA ASP A 328 -5.48 5.18 17.31
C ASP A 328 -6.61 5.03 16.26
N ARG A 329 -6.34 4.42 15.11
CA ARG A 329 -7.34 4.09 14.10
C ARG A 329 -8.03 2.75 14.35
N GLY A 330 -7.53 1.94 15.30
CA GLY A 330 -8.05 0.61 15.54
C GLY A 330 -7.69 -0.41 14.46
N ILE A 331 -6.47 -0.40 13.96
CA ILE A 331 -5.96 -1.40 13.03
C ILE A 331 -4.77 -2.16 13.60
N VAL A 332 -4.68 -3.44 13.24
CA VAL A 332 -3.63 -4.35 13.70
C VAL A 332 -2.94 -5.07 12.54
N SER A 333 -1.78 -5.63 12.84
CA SER A 333 -1.20 -6.72 12.08
C SER A 333 -1.75 -8.04 12.60
N ALA A 334 -2.01 -9.00 11.71
CA ALA A 334 -2.68 -10.25 12.07
C ALA A 334 -2.15 -11.42 11.25
N PHE A 335 -2.66 -12.61 11.55
CA PHE A 335 -2.46 -13.81 10.76
C PHE A 335 -3.79 -14.44 10.38
N MET A 336 -3.82 -15.00 9.16
CA MET A 336 -4.81 -15.99 8.76
C MET A 336 -4.09 -17.25 8.30
N PHE A 337 -4.58 -18.42 8.67
CA PHE A 337 -3.92 -19.68 8.34
C PHE A 337 -4.93 -20.79 8.04
N ARG A 338 -4.57 -21.65 7.10
CA ARG A 338 -5.38 -22.80 6.70
C ARG A 338 -5.42 -23.85 7.80
N ILE A 339 -6.59 -24.21 8.30
CA ILE A 339 -6.73 -25.19 9.38
C ILE A 339 -6.52 -26.64 8.92
N ASP A 340 -6.48 -26.92 7.62
CA ASP A 340 -6.22 -28.25 7.08
C ASP A 340 -4.72 -28.55 6.92
N THR A 341 -3.87 -27.52 6.89
CA THR A 341 -2.41 -27.66 6.72
C THR A 341 -1.59 -27.00 7.83
N VAL A 342 -2.15 -26.07 8.57
CA VAL A 342 -1.40 -25.27 9.57
C VAL A 342 -2.03 -25.42 10.95
N GLU A 343 -1.16 -25.55 11.95
CA GLU A 343 -1.49 -25.55 13.38
C GLU A 343 -0.77 -24.38 14.05
N LEU A 344 -1.54 -23.48 14.69
CA LEU A 344 -0.98 -22.48 15.58
C LEU A 344 -0.54 -23.15 16.87
N LEU A 345 0.73 -23.08 17.19
CA LEU A 345 1.27 -23.72 18.40
C LEU A 345 1.13 -22.77 19.60
N PRO A 346 0.75 -23.30 20.77
CA PRO A 346 0.68 -22.49 21.98
C PRO A 346 2.06 -21.99 22.38
N ALA A 347 2.09 -20.83 23.05
CA ALA A 347 3.30 -20.30 23.63
C ALA A 347 3.89 -21.26 24.67
N ASP A 348 5.22 -21.42 24.66
CA ASP A 348 5.98 -22.16 25.67
C ASP A 348 6.60 -21.16 26.68
N ALA A 349 6.52 -21.45 27.95
CA ALA A 349 7.10 -20.61 29.00
C ALA A 349 8.62 -20.37 28.85
N GLU A 350 9.30 -21.26 28.11
CA GLU A 350 10.72 -21.12 27.79
C GLU A 350 10.99 -20.35 26.50
N ASP A 351 9.94 -20.06 25.70
CA ASP A 351 10.06 -19.21 24.52
C ASP A 351 10.25 -17.76 24.97
N PRO A 352 11.36 -17.10 24.61
CA PRO A 352 11.66 -15.76 25.08
C PRO A 352 10.75 -14.68 24.48
N VAL A 353 10.03 -14.97 23.40
CA VAL A 353 9.14 -14.04 22.71
C VAL A 353 7.66 -14.37 22.95
N LEU A 354 7.31 -15.65 22.90
CA LEU A 354 5.92 -16.12 23.00
C LEU A 354 5.58 -16.72 24.36
N GLY A 355 6.54 -16.85 25.29
CA GLY A 355 6.31 -17.41 26.63
C GLY A 355 5.51 -16.49 27.55
N ASP A 356 5.23 -16.98 28.77
CA ASP A 356 4.39 -16.27 29.77
C ASP A 356 4.97 -14.91 30.23
N SER A 357 6.29 -14.76 30.11
CA SER A 357 7.00 -13.54 30.50
C SER A 357 8.07 -13.19 29.45
N PRO A 358 7.70 -12.99 28.23
CA PRO A 358 8.67 -12.75 27.18
C PRO A 358 9.33 -11.39 27.30
N THR A 359 10.62 -11.39 26.96
CA THR A 359 11.41 -10.16 26.88
C THR A 359 12.17 -10.15 25.56
N VAL A 360 12.16 -9.01 24.91
CA VAL A 360 13.05 -8.72 23.79
C VAL A 360 14.05 -7.68 24.28
N ASP A 361 15.34 -7.98 24.18
CA ASP A 361 16.40 -7.00 24.50
C ASP A 361 16.58 -6.09 23.27
N TYR A 362 16.19 -4.86 23.43
CA TYR A 362 16.36 -3.85 22.42
C TYR A 362 17.25 -2.72 22.95
N ARG A 363 18.42 -2.53 22.35
CA ARG A 363 19.43 -1.54 22.75
C ARG A 363 19.80 -1.60 24.24
N GLY A 364 19.87 -2.81 24.78
CA GLY A 364 20.18 -3.05 26.19
C GLY A 364 19.02 -2.79 27.16
N THR A 365 17.82 -2.61 26.63
CA THR A 365 16.59 -2.51 27.41
C THR A 365 15.74 -3.76 27.15
N ALA A 366 15.42 -4.48 28.20
CA ALA A 366 14.48 -5.59 28.12
C ALA A 366 13.06 -5.02 28.03
N LEU A 367 12.38 -5.28 26.93
CA LEU A 367 11.03 -4.80 26.66
C LEU A 367 10.04 -5.91 26.92
N GLY A 368 9.06 -5.63 27.78
CA GLY A 368 7.89 -6.46 27.96
C GLY A 368 6.89 -6.26 26.84
N TYR A 369 5.87 -7.05 26.82
CA TYR A 369 4.72 -6.85 25.96
C TYR A 369 3.43 -7.21 26.71
N ASN A 370 2.27 -7.00 26.08
CA ASN A 370 0.99 -7.25 26.71
C ASN A 370 0.87 -8.71 27.16
N ALA A 371 0.68 -8.90 28.46
CA ALA A 371 0.62 -10.21 29.09
C ALA A 371 -0.73 -10.93 28.90
N ASP A 372 -1.72 -10.25 28.33
CA ASP A 372 -3.08 -10.80 28.18
C ASP A 372 -3.21 -11.75 27.00
N VAL A 373 -2.16 -11.90 26.22
CA VAL A 373 -2.17 -12.69 24.98
C VAL A 373 -1.42 -13.98 25.16
N SER A 374 -1.92 -15.03 24.58
CA SER A 374 -1.27 -16.34 24.62
C SER A 374 -0.41 -16.62 23.41
N ASN A 375 -0.93 -16.42 22.20
CA ASN A 375 -0.23 -16.62 20.93
C ASN A 375 -1.21 -16.34 19.76
N PRO A 376 -0.88 -15.51 18.79
CA PRO A 376 0.29 -14.66 18.67
C PRO A 376 0.29 -13.49 19.66
N LYS A 377 1.34 -12.70 19.66
CA LYS A 377 1.50 -11.58 20.59
C LYS A 377 1.95 -10.32 19.87
N ALA A 378 1.33 -9.22 20.23
CA ALA A 378 1.79 -7.90 19.86
C ALA A 378 2.94 -7.48 20.80
N LEU A 379 4.06 -7.11 20.20
CA LEU A 379 5.28 -6.86 20.97
C LEU A 379 5.55 -5.37 21.13
N ASN A 380 4.61 -4.63 21.66
CA ASN A 380 4.93 -3.24 21.96
C ASN A 380 3.94 -2.48 22.82
N ALA A 381 2.88 -3.09 23.30
CA ALA A 381 1.87 -2.36 24.08
C ALA A 381 2.50 -1.49 25.18
N ASP A 382 3.63 -1.94 25.73
CA ASP A 382 4.36 -1.24 26.78
C ASP A 382 5.75 -0.75 26.33
N LEU A 383 6.00 -0.61 25.02
CA LEU A 383 7.24 -0.02 24.56
C LEU A 383 7.36 1.41 25.09
N PRO A 384 8.54 1.80 25.62
CA PRO A 384 8.79 3.20 25.90
C PRO A 384 8.68 4.00 24.61
N ASP A 385 8.47 5.28 24.78
CA ASP A 385 8.67 6.23 23.69
C ASP A 385 10.03 5.99 23.06
N ASP A 386 10.19 6.48 21.84
CA ASP A 386 11.39 6.40 21.04
C ASP A 386 12.66 6.25 21.89
N VAL A 387 13.28 5.07 21.83
CA VAL A 387 14.47 4.74 22.65
C VAL A 387 15.72 5.45 22.12
N ASP A 388 15.72 5.82 20.86
CA ASP A 388 16.77 6.60 20.22
C ASP A 388 16.21 7.95 19.80
N LEU A 389 16.38 8.95 20.67
CA LEU A 389 15.87 10.31 20.46
C LEU A 389 16.43 11.02 19.22
N ASP A 390 17.47 10.46 18.59
CA ASP A 390 18.02 10.97 17.34
C ASP A 390 17.32 10.37 16.09
N THR A 391 16.42 9.41 16.30
CA THR A 391 15.68 8.73 15.22
C THR A 391 14.17 8.77 15.51
N GLY A 392 13.35 8.85 14.49
CA GLY A 392 11.92 8.82 14.64
C GLY A 392 11.28 10.12 15.16
N PHE A 393 10.18 9.99 15.85
CA PHE A 393 9.48 11.09 16.50
C PHE A 393 9.74 11.02 18.01
N ASP A 394 10.59 11.90 18.51
CA ASP A 394 10.87 12.00 19.94
C ASP A 394 9.58 12.07 20.76
N GLY A 395 9.46 11.20 21.76
CA GLY A 395 8.31 11.15 22.63
C GLY A 395 7.09 10.41 22.06
N THR A 396 7.27 9.62 21.01
CA THR A 396 6.24 8.72 20.49
C THR A 396 6.70 7.27 20.52
N ASN A 397 5.77 6.33 20.57
CA ASN A 397 6.09 4.91 20.50
C ASN A 397 6.84 4.56 19.22
N VAL A 398 7.77 3.62 19.31
CA VAL A 398 8.46 3.08 18.13
C VAL A 398 7.46 2.52 17.13
N PHE A 399 6.45 1.81 17.61
CA PHE A 399 5.35 1.32 16.81
C PHE A 399 4.02 1.93 17.25
N THR A 400 3.20 2.33 16.29
CA THR A 400 1.76 2.53 16.48
C THR A 400 1.00 1.24 16.13
N ARG A 401 1.55 0.45 15.22
CA ARG A 401 1.05 -0.87 14.81
C ARG A 401 2.10 -1.92 15.16
N PRO A 402 1.94 -2.61 16.30
CA PRO A 402 2.95 -3.52 16.80
C PRO A 402 3.13 -4.74 15.89
N PRO A 403 4.37 -5.21 15.71
CA PRO A 403 4.57 -6.49 15.03
C PRO A 403 3.94 -7.61 15.85
N GLN A 404 3.23 -8.50 15.18
CA GLN A 404 2.68 -9.69 15.80
C GLN A 404 3.55 -10.90 15.49
N VAL A 405 3.79 -11.75 16.48
CA VAL A 405 4.65 -12.93 16.36
C VAL A 405 3.85 -14.19 16.66
N GLY A 406 3.81 -15.11 15.72
CA GLY A 406 3.15 -16.40 15.87
C GLY A 406 4.08 -17.57 15.60
N HIS A 407 3.85 -18.71 16.27
CA HIS A 407 4.55 -19.96 16.05
C HIS A 407 3.59 -20.94 15.36
N PHE A 408 3.91 -21.32 14.11
CA PHE A 408 3.06 -22.15 13.28
C PHE A 408 3.78 -23.46 12.92
N ARG A 409 3.03 -24.56 12.93
CA ARG A 409 3.45 -25.84 12.36
C ARG A 409 2.70 -26.09 11.08
N ILE A 410 3.45 -26.18 9.98
CA ILE A 410 2.89 -26.38 8.64
C ILE A 410 3.09 -27.82 8.24
N TRP A 411 1.99 -28.56 8.11
CA TRP A 411 1.95 -29.97 7.79
C TRP A 411 1.84 -30.19 6.28
N ARG A 412 2.65 -31.07 5.73
CA ARG A 412 2.62 -31.40 4.30
C ARG A 412 1.94 -32.73 3.98
N ASP A 413 1.81 -33.62 4.94
CA ASP A 413 1.16 -34.93 4.78
C ASP A 413 -0.16 -35.04 5.57
N GLY A 414 -0.61 -33.94 6.17
CA GLY A 414 -1.83 -33.85 6.98
C GLY A 414 -1.56 -33.59 8.46
N ILE A 415 -2.44 -32.88 9.11
CA ILE A 415 -2.31 -32.48 10.52
C ILE A 415 -2.08 -33.70 11.42
N GLY A 416 -1.05 -33.62 12.27
CA GLY A 416 -0.70 -34.68 13.22
C GLY A 416 0.08 -35.87 12.63
N LEU A 417 0.47 -35.82 11.34
CA LEU A 417 1.29 -36.84 10.71
C LEU A 417 2.79 -36.58 10.91
N SER A 418 3.62 -36.89 9.93
CA SER A 418 5.07 -36.95 10.16
C SER A 418 5.90 -35.89 9.45
N VAL A 419 5.32 -35.20 8.45
CA VAL A 419 6.05 -34.23 7.62
C VAL A 419 5.53 -32.84 7.90
N PHE A 420 6.30 -32.07 8.64
CA PHE A 420 5.97 -30.70 8.98
C PHE A 420 7.20 -29.78 8.98
N THR A 421 6.95 -28.49 8.99
CA THR A 421 7.92 -27.44 9.21
C THR A 421 7.41 -26.54 10.32
N ASP A 422 8.21 -26.31 11.34
CA ASP A 422 7.93 -25.28 12.34
C ASP A 422 8.46 -23.94 11.82
N LEU A 423 7.62 -22.92 11.83
CA LEU A 423 7.88 -21.58 11.32
C LEU A 423 7.43 -20.55 12.33
N TYR A 424 8.30 -19.62 12.66
CA TYR A 424 7.91 -18.39 13.34
C TYR A 424 7.64 -17.32 12.31
N ALA A 425 6.49 -16.69 12.40
CA ALA A 425 6.10 -15.61 11.51
C ALA A 425 5.98 -14.30 12.28
N ILE A 426 6.44 -13.22 11.68
CA ILE A 426 6.33 -11.85 12.20
C ILE A 426 5.54 -11.05 11.17
N SER A 427 4.33 -10.65 11.52
CA SER A 427 3.52 -9.74 10.70
C SER A 427 3.80 -8.30 11.08
N ASN A 428 4.18 -7.48 10.12
CA ASN A 428 4.62 -6.11 10.32
C ASN A 428 3.76 -5.12 9.57
N HIS A 429 3.59 -3.94 10.17
CA HIS A 429 3.10 -2.76 9.48
C HIS A 429 3.86 -1.53 9.99
N PHE A 430 4.89 -1.12 9.26
CA PHE A 430 5.75 0.00 9.66
C PHE A 430 5.08 1.35 9.43
N SER A 431 5.66 2.40 9.97
CA SER A 431 5.14 3.76 9.85
C SER A 431 5.13 4.22 8.39
N SER A 432 4.00 4.72 7.92
CA SER A 432 3.80 5.20 6.56
C SER A 432 4.67 6.40 6.20
N THR A 433 4.65 6.78 4.92
CA THR A 433 5.36 7.90 4.34
C THR A 433 6.87 7.66 4.24
N PRO A 434 7.36 6.92 3.22
CA PRO A 434 8.77 6.50 3.07
C PRO A 434 9.81 7.61 3.21
N ASN A 435 9.47 8.83 2.84
CA ASN A 435 10.37 9.98 2.86
C ASN A 435 10.29 10.84 4.14
N ALA A 436 9.38 10.50 5.03
CA ALA A 436 9.33 11.04 6.38
C ALA A 436 9.52 9.89 7.35
N ARG A 437 9.71 10.14 8.63
CA ARG A 437 9.84 9.09 9.65
C ARG A 437 10.95 8.06 9.39
N VAL A 438 11.99 8.46 8.65
CA VAL A 438 13.13 7.60 8.28
C VAL A 438 13.77 6.95 9.51
N GLY A 439 14.06 7.75 10.53
CA GLY A 439 14.63 7.26 11.79
C GLY A 439 13.72 6.27 12.50
N GLN A 440 12.42 6.55 12.55
CA GLN A 440 11.45 5.66 13.20
C GLN A 440 11.41 4.28 12.52
N ARG A 441 11.37 4.20 11.19
CA ARG A 441 11.40 2.92 10.48
C ARG A 441 12.74 2.20 10.63
N THR A 442 13.85 2.92 10.66
CA THR A 442 15.16 2.33 10.98
C THR A 442 15.15 1.68 12.37
N GLU A 443 14.52 2.33 13.34
CA GLU A 443 14.35 1.79 14.68
C GLU A 443 13.38 0.60 14.72
N GLN A 444 12.27 0.65 13.97
CA GLN A 444 11.35 -0.46 13.78
C GLN A 444 12.05 -1.69 13.20
N SER A 445 12.92 -1.49 12.19
CA SER A 445 13.74 -2.55 11.62
C SER A 445 14.73 -3.14 12.65
N ALA A 446 15.39 -2.29 13.43
CA ALA A 446 16.32 -2.74 14.48
C ALA A 446 15.60 -3.53 15.58
N TYR A 447 14.40 -3.12 15.94
CA TYR A 447 13.57 -3.86 16.89
C TYR A 447 13.12 -5.22 16.33
N ASN A 448 12.75 -5.27 15.06
CA ASN A 448 12.42 -6.52 14.37
C ASN A 448 13.60 -7.52 14.39
N VAL A 449 14.82 -7.02 14.19
CA VAL A 449 16.04 -7.82 14.36
C VAL A 449 16.18 -8.35 15.79
N ALA A 450 15.85 -7.56 16.81
CA ALA A 450 15.91 -8.02 18.19
C ALA A 450 14.89 -9.14 18.47
N ILE A 451 13.70 -9.09 17.86
CA ILE A 451 12.73 -10.18 17.92
C ILE A 451 13.33 -11.46 17.31
N VAL A 452 13.87 -11.37 16.09
CA VAL A 452 14.48 -12.52 15.41
C VAL A 452 15.63 -13.10 16.23
N ALA A 453 16.47 -12.24 16.82
CA ALA A 453 17.57 -12.69 17.67
C ALA A 453 17.09 -13.40 18.96
N ALA A 454 15.99 -12.96 19.55
CA ALA A 454 15.37 -13.61 20.69
C ALA A 454 14.83 -15.00 20.31
N LEU A 455 14.14 -15.10 19.18
CA LEU A 455 13.65 -16.37 18.63
C LEU A 455 14.80 -17.34 18.31
N ASP A 456 15.86 -16.86 17.65
CA ASP A 456 17.04 -17.68 17.34
C ASP A 456 17.72 -18.21 18.61
N SER A 457 17.80 -17.38 19.65
CA SER A 457 18.34 -17.77 20.95
C SER A 457 17.52 -18.87 21.63
N ALA A 458 16.23 -18.96 21.33
CA ALA A 458 15.33 -20.03 21.77
C ALA A 458 15.39 -21.27 20.88
N GLY A 459 16.14 -21.22 19.78
CA GLY A 459 16.29 -22.33 18.84
C GLY A 459 15.34 -22.31 17.66
N ALA A 460 14.71 -21.19 17.38
CA ALA A 460 13.91 -20.97 16.18
C ALA A 460 14.83 -20.83 14.96
N GLY A 461 15.05 -21.91 14.22
CA GLY A 461 15.89 -21.87 13.02
C GLY A 461 15.20 -21.19 11.83
N ARG A 462 13.87 -21.20 11.79
CA ARG A 462 13.07 -20.73 10.67
C ARG A 462 12.17 -19.57 11.09
N VAL A 463 12.50 -18.40 10.61
CA VAL A 463 11.69 -17.19 10.85
C VAL A 463 11.42 -16.50 9.51
N ILE A 464 10.17 -16.09 9.31
CA ILE A 464 9.74 -15.18 8.26
C ILE A 464 9.23 -13.90 8.91
N SER A 465 9.70 -12.75 8.41
CA SER A 465 9.21 -11.43 8.82
C SER A 465 8.70 -10.74 7.58
N GLY A 466 7.39 -10.55 7.48
CA GLY A 466 6.74 -10.02 6.30
C GLY A 466 5.70 -8.97 6.64
N GLY A 467 5.28 -8.23 5.62
CA GLY A 467 4.24 -7.23 5.69
C GLY A 467 4.55 -5.95 4.94
N ASP A 468 3.77 -4.92 5.22
CA ASP A 468 3.98 -3.57 4.72
C ASP A 468 5.05 -2.85 5.56
N PHE A 469 6.25 -2.77 5.02
CA PHE A 469 7.36 -2.04 5.65
C PHE A 469 7.32 -0.54 5.38
N ASN A 470 6.42 -0.08 4.51
CA ASN A 470 6.27 1.33 4.15
C ASN A 470 7.57 2.02 3.71
N VAL A 471 8.50 1.24 3.16
CA VAL A 471 9.80 1.70 2.68
C VAL A 471 10.35 0.74 1.64
N TYR A 472 11.26 1.23 0.81
CA TYR A 472 11.83 0.48 -0.30
C TYR A 472 12.74 -0.67 0.17
N PRO A 473 12.85 -1.74 -0.64
CA PRO A 473 13.49 -2.99 -0.23
C PRO A 473 15.01 -2.92 -0.08
N ARG A 474 15.65 -1.97 -0.73
CA ARG A 474 17.10 -1.82 -0.72
C ARG A 474 17.56 -0.66 0.13
N PRO A 475 18.81 -0.74 0.66
CA PRO A 475 19.48 0.47 1.06
C PRO A 475 19.41 1.45 -0.10
N ASP A 476 18.67 2.48 0.10
CA ASP A 476 18.40 3.47 -0.89
C ASP A 476 19.38 4.62 -0.71
N ASP A 477 19.92 5.08 -1.79
CA ASP A 477 20.60 6.35 -1.81
C ASP A 477 19.60 7.48 -1.48
N PRO A 478 20.09 8.66 -1.07
CA PRO A 478 19.21 9.79 -0.88
C PRO A 478 18.43 10.06 -2.18
N PHE A 479 17.14 10.27 -2.06
CA PHE A 479 16.33 10.76 -3.16
C PHE A 479 16.87 12.11 -3.65
N ALA A 480 16.84 12.35 -4.94
CA ALA A 480 17.13 13.65 -5.47
C ALA A 480 16.11 14.69 -4.99
N PRO A 481 16.54 15.90 -4.60
CA PRO A 481 15.60 16.94 -4.23
C PRO A 481 14.59 17.21 -5.34
N GLY A 482 13.30 17.16 -5.01
CA GLY A 482 12.22 17.42 -5.96
C GLY A 482 11.58 16.17 -6.56
N GLU A 483 11.99 14.97 -6.20
CA GLU A 483 11.34 13.73 -6.65
C GLU A 483 9.92 13.54 -6.11
N GLN A 484 9.56 14.27 -5.08
CA GLN A 484 8.23 14.17 -4.51
C GLN A 484 7.32 15.31 -4.92
N TYR A 485 6.23 14.96 -5.56
CA TYR A 485 5.04 15.80 -5.52
C TYR A 485 4.39 15.70 -4.13
N GLY A 486 3.84 16.77 -3.63
CA GLY A 486 3.14 16.77 -2.35
C GLY A 486 3.94 17.27 -1.15
N CYS A 487 5.21 17.56 -1.28
CA CYS A 487 5.93 18.31 -0.25
C CYS A 487 5.82 19.82 -0.47
N SER A 488 5.83 20.58 0.60
CA SER A 488 5.81 22.04 0.54
C SER A 488 6.86 22.62 1.49
N PRO A 489 7.76 23.50 1.05
CA PRO A 489 7.93 23.90 -0.34
C PRO A 489 8.67 22.86 -1.18
N LEU A 490 8.41 22.84 -2.48
CA LEU A 490 9.21 22.07 -3.44
C LEU A 490 10.50 22.83 -3.82
N PRO A 491 11.59 22.16 -4.18
CA PRO A 491 11.79 20.69 -4.12
C PRO A 491 11.93 20.18 -2.69
N CYS A 492 11.46 18.96 -2.45
CA CYS A 492 11.60 18.33 -1.16
C CYS A 492 13.07 18.12 -0.79
N SER A 493 13.42 18.41 0.46
CA SER A 493 14.68 17.96 1.02
C SER A 493 14.47 16.58 1.61
N ILE A 494 15.04 15.55 1.00
CA ILE A 494 14.91 14.17 1.45
C ILE A 494 16.26 13.72 1.99
N GLY A 495 16.25 13.18 3.18
CA GLY A 495 17.43 12.58 3.80
C GLY A 495 17.75 11.20 3.20
N PRO A 496 18.91 10.65 3.51
CA PRO A 496 19.25 9.28 3.14
C PRO A 496 18.26 8.31 3.79
N SER A 497 17.92 7.26 3.05
CA SER A 497 17.00 6.23 3.46
C SER A 497 17.68 4.87 3.32
N ASP A 498 18.04 4.28 4.44
CA ASP A 498 18.51 2.89 4.59
C ASP A 498 17.80 2.26 5.78
N GLN A 499 16.50 2.29 5.70
CA GLN A 499 15.61 2.01 6.83
C GLN A 499 15.53 0.52 7.13
N LEU A 500 15.70 -0.34 6.11
CA LEU A 500 15.76 -1.78 6.26
C LEU A 500 17.19 -2.32 6.45
N GLY A 501 18.19 -1.45 6.47
CA GLY A 501 19.59 -1.82 6.68
C GLY A 501 19.82 -2.74 7.88
N PRO A 502 19.21 -2.53 9.05
CA PRO A 502 19.34 -3.43 10.19
C PRO A 502 18.98 -4.88 9.87
N LEU A 503 17.93 -5.14 9.08
CA LEU A 503 17.51 -6.50 8.68
C LEU A 503 18.58 -7.17 7.80
N TYR A 504 19.10 -6.43 6.80
CA TYR A 504 20.18 -6.94 5.95
C TYR A 504 21.48 -7.19 6.72
N VAL A 505 21.86 -6.31 7.64
CA VAL A 505 23.05 -6.46 8.47
C VAL A 505 22.93 -7.66 9.42
N ALA A 506 21.73 -7.96 9.90
CA ALA A 506 21.45 -9.15 10.69
C ALA A 506 21.52 -10.46 9.89
N GLY A 507 21.66 -10.38 8.56
CA GLY A 507 21.78 -11.55 7.69
C GLY A 507 20.43 -12.15 7.27
N LEU A 508 19.35 -11.42 7.40
CA LEU A 508 18.06 -11.79 6.84
C LEU A 508 18.06 -11.59 5.33
N HIS A 509 17.42 -12.49 4.62
CA HIS A 509 17.30 -12.49 3.16
C HIS A 509 15.96 -11.87 2.77
N ASN A 510 16.00 -10.76 2.06
CA ASN A 510 14.79 -10.20 1.46
C ASN A 510 14.38 -11.03 0.24
N LEU A 511 13.18 -11.58 0.24
CA LEU A 511 12.69 -12.41 -0.86
C LEU A 511 12.46 -11.58 -2.13
N TRP A 512 12.23 -10.29 -2.01
CA TRP A 512 12.18 -9.36 -3.13
C TRP A 512 13.45 -9.41 -4.00
N ASP A 513 14.63 -9.64 -3.41
CA ASP A 513 15.88 -9.80 -4.17
C ASP A 513 15.81 -10.97 -5.15
N THR A 514 15.12 -12.06 -4.77
CA THR A 514 14.87 -13.20 -5.67
C THR A 514 13.87 -12.82 -6.77
N LEU A 515 12.79 -12.14 -6.41
CA LEU A 515 11.79 -11.65 -7.36
C LEU A 515 12.42 -10.77 -8.43
N VAL A 516 13.25 -9.79 -8.02
CA VAL A 516 14.01 -8.93 -8.94
C VAL A 516 14.94 -9.71 -9.86
N ALA A 517 15.61 -10.72 -9.33
CA ALA A 517 16.54 -11.53 -10.11
C ALA A 517 15.83 -12.39 -11.17
N GLU A 518 14.63 -12.88 -10.87
CA GLU A 518 13.85 -13.75 -11.75
C GLU A 518 12.95 -13.00 -12.72
N VAL A 519 12.17 -12.04 -12.20
CA VAL A 519 11.10 -11.35 -12.93
C VAL A 519 11.05 -9.86 -12.54
N PRO A 520 12.08 -9.07 -12.86
CA PRO A 520 12.21 -7.69 -12.41
C PRO A 520 10.99 -6.81 -12.77
N GLN A 521 10.30 -7.08 -13.87
CA GLN A 521 9.09 -6.37 -14.27
C GLN A 521 7.88 -6.64 -13.38
N SER A 522 7.96 -7.60 -12.47
CA SER A 522 6.92 -7.93 -11.47
C SER A 522 7.34 -7.56 -10.04
N ALA A 523 8.49 -6.91 -9.86
CA ALA A 523 9.03 -6.61 -8.54
C ALA A 523 8.52 -5.24 -8.04
N TYR A 524 7.24 -5.17 -7.73
CA TYR A 524 6.59 -4.02 -7.10
C TYR A 524 5.30 -4.48 -6.41
N SER A 525 4.76 -3.63 -5.53
CA SER A 525 3.52 -3.92 -4.81
C SER A 525 2.59 -2.72 -4.65
N TYR A 526 3.04 -1.53 -5.01
CA TYR A 526 2.30 -0.30 -4.73
C TYR A 526 2.51 0.75 -5.82
N ASN A 527 1.55 1.66 -5.95
CA ASN A 527 1.64 2.78 -6.87
C ASN A 527 1.36 4.09 -6.12
N PHE A 528 2.28 5.04 -6.19
CA PHE A 528 2.09 6.35 -5.59
C PHE A 528 2.37 7.47 -6.60
N VAL A 529 1.38 8.30 -6.86
CA VAL A 529 1.44 9.44 -7.79
C VAL A 529 2.06 9.09 -9.14
N GLY A 530 1.68 7.96 -9.70
CA GLY A 530 2.15 7.48 -11.01
C GLY A 530 3.55 6.88 -11.01
N MET A 531 4.11 6.60 -9.84
CA MET A 531 5.37 5.90 -9.67
C MET A 531 5.16 4.58 -8.94
N ILE A 532 5.65 3.53 -9.55
CA ILE A 532 5.64 2.19 -8.99
C ILE A 532 6.71 2.07 -7.91
N GLN A 533 6.40 1.38 -6.82
CA GLN A 533 7.31 1.14 -5.71
C GLN A 533 6.99 -0.18 -5.01
N THR A 534 7.93 -0.68 -4.23
CA THR A 534 7.76 -1.89 -3.42
C THR A 534 7.71 -1.50 -1.96
N LEU A 535 6.64 -1.81 -1.27
CA LEU A 535 6.46 -1.57 0.17
C LEU A 535 6.26 -2.87 0.94
N ASP A 536 5.68 -3.87 0.28
CA ASP A 536 5.32 -5.16 0.83
C ASP A 536 6.43 -6.18 0.54
N MET A 537 6.93 -6.82 1.57
CA MET A 537 8.11 -7.70 1.47
C MET A 537 8.07 -8.79 2.52
N GLN A 538 8.86 -9.85 2.26
CA GLN A 538 9.16 -10.88 3.24
C GLN A 538 10.68 -11.02 3.41
N PHE A 539 11.13 -11.04 4.65
CA PHE A 539 12.51 -11.36 5.04
C PHE A 539 12.54 -12.74 5.69
N ALA A 540 13.49 -13.56 5.31
CA ALA A 540 13.66 -14.91 5.83
C ALA A 540 15.03 -15.13 6.47
N THR A 541 15.09 -15.92 7.53
CA THR A 541 16.36 -16.48 8.02
C THR A 541 17.00 -17.40 6.98
N SER A 542 18.30 -17.62 7.07
CA SER A 542 19.04 -18.46 6.10
C SER A 542 18.48 -19.88 5.99
N ASP A 543 18.02 -20.47 7.10
CA ASP A 543 17.43 -21.80 7.11
C ASP A 543 16.11 -21.86 6.35
N GLN A 544 15.30 -20.81 6.46
CA GLN A 544 14.05 -20.70 5.70
C GLN A 544 14.33 -20.34 4.24
N PHE A 545 15.25 -19.42 3.98
CA PHE A 545 15.61 -18.98 2.62
C PHE A 545 16.19 -20.11 1.76
N THR A 546 16.92 -21.05 2.38
CA THR A 546 17.50 -22.19 1.65
C THR A 546 16.44 -23.08 1.00
N ASP A 547 15.24 -23.11 1.54
CA ASP A 547 14.11 -23.90 1.03
C ASP A 547 13.18 -23.08 0.12
N LEU A 548 13.52 -21.83 -0.17
CA LEU A 548 12.72 -20.98 -1.06
C LEU A 548 12.65 -21.59 -2.46
N VAL A 549 11.44 -21.82 -2.95
CA VAL A 549 11.19 -22.32 -4.31
C VAL A 549 10.98 -21.14 -5.27
N GLN A 550 10.18 -20.18 -4.85
CA GLN A 550 9.88 -18.98 -5.64
C GLN A 550 9.25 -17.90 -4.76
N VAL A 551 9.18 -16.69 -5.30
CA VAL A 551 8.38 -15.58 -4.77
C VAL A 551 7.71 -14.87 -5.95
N ARG A 552 6.47 -14.42 -5.78
CA ARG A 552 5.70 -13.67 -6.79
C ARG A 552 4.92 -12.56 -6.13
N ALA A 553 4.72 -11.47 -6.86
CA ALA A 553 3.77 -10.44 -6.50
C ALA A 553 2.46 -10.64 -7.28
N GLY A 554 1.34 -10.40 -6.64
CA GLY A 554 0.03 -10.53 -7.27
C GLY A 554 -0.45 -9.18 -7.79
N HIS A 555 -0.35 -8.91 -9.09
CA HIS A 555 -0.72 -7.62 -9.68
C HIS A 555 -2.20 -7.54 -10.01
N PHE A 556 -3.03 -7.57 -8.99
CA PHE A 556 -4.48 -7.47 -9.14
C PHE A 556 -5.11 -6.33 -8.31
N ASN A 557 -4.30 -5.52 -7.65
CA ASN A 557 -4.72 -4.39 -6.83
C ASN A 557 -4.12 -3.05 -7.29
N ALA A 558 -2.86 -2.78 -7.02
CA ALA A 558 -2.18 -1.49 -7.27
C ALA A 558 -2.27 -0.99 -8.73
N ASP A 559 -2.53 -1.89 -9.66
CA ASP A 559 -2.68 -1.63 -11.09
C ASP A 559 -4.12 -1.41 -11.54
N PHE A 560 -5.10 -1.47 -10.63
CA PHE A 560 -6.52 -1.34 -10.93
C PHE A 560 -7.16 -0.21 -10.11
N ALA A 561 -8.15 0.44 -10.69
CA ALA A 561 -8.97 1.38 -9.95
C ALA A 561 -9.83 0.63 -8.92
N ALA A 562 -10.04 1.19 -7.73
CA ALA A 562 -10.86 0.58 -6.68
C ALA A 562 -12.33 0.31 -7.12
N ASP A 563 -12.84 1.06 -8.10
CA ASP A 563 -14.15 0.83 -8.72
C ASP A 563 -14.04 0.12 -10.08
N HIS A 564 -13.01 -0.71 -10.26
CA HIS A 564 -12.88 -1.52 -11.46
C HIS A 564 -14.07 -2.45 -11.63
N ASP A 565 -14.77 -2.34 -12.77
CA ASP A 565 -15.93 -3.18 -13.10
C ASP A 565 -15.47 -4.35 -13.98
N GLY A 566 -15.47 -5.55 -13.42
CA GLY A 566 -15.06 -6.77 -14.09
C GLY A 566 -15.62 -8.02 -13.43
N ASP A 567 -15.54 -9.16 -14.14
CA ASP A 567 -16.02 -10.46 -13.65
C ASP A 567 -15.07 -11.11 -12.61
N VAL A 568 -13.95 -10.48 -12.28
CA VAL A 568 -12.93 -11.00 -11.36
C VAL A 568 -12.52 -9.86 -10.42
N ALA A 569 -12.39 -10.17 -9.15
CA ALA A 569 -12.00 -9.21 -8.13
C ALA A 569 -10.65 -8.55 -8.46
N ARG A 570 -10.64 -7.23 -8.52
CA ARG A 570 -9.49 -6.37 -8.81
C ARG A 570 -9.62 -5.06 -8.04
N GLY A 571 -8.48 -4.52 -7.57
CA GLY A 571 -8.49 -3.26 -6.84
C GLY A 571 -9.19 -3.33 -5.49
N ALA A 572 -9.14 -4.49 -4.83
CA ALA A 572 -9.69 -4.65 -3.49
C ALA A 572 -8.80 -4.00 -2.41
N SER A 573 -7.57 -3.70 -2.73
CA SER A 573 -6.61 -2.98 -1.91
C SER A 573 -5.77 -2.06 -2.81
N ASP A 574 -5.10 -1.09 -2.24
CA ASP A 574 -4.07 -0.30 -2.93
C ASP A 574 -2.69 -1.01 -2.94
N HIS A 575 -2.56 -2.13 -2.24
CA HIS A 575 -1.39 -2.98 -2.17
C HIS A 575 -1.56 -4.31 -2.89
N ASP A 576 -0.50 -4.76 -3.56
CA ASP A 576 -0.41 -6.11 -4.12
C ASP A 576 0.28 -7.06 -3.13
N PRO A 577 -0.28 -8.25 -2.87
CA PRO A 577 0.34 -9.21 -1.98
C PRO A 577 1.59 -9.84 -2.59
N GLN A 578 2.57 -10.20 -1.74
CA GLN A 578 3.68 -11.04 -2.12
C GLN A 578 3.42 -12.48 -1.64
N VAL A 579 3.52 -13.46 -2.53
CA VAL A 579 3.28 -14.89 -2.27
C VAL A 579 4.54 -15.71 -2.52
#